data_7ca2233a1df8bb3eb30125f7f79c2690
#
_entry.id   7ca2233a1df8bb3eb30125f7f79c2690
#
_cell.length_a   1.000
_cell.length_b   1.000
_cell.length_c   1.000
_cell.angle_alpha   90.00
_cell.angle_beta   90.00
_cell.angle_gamma   90.00
#
_symmetry.space_group_name_H-M   'P 1'
#
loop_
_entity.id
_entity.type
_entity.pdbx_description
1 polymer ?
#
loop_
_entity_poly.entity_id
_entity_poly.type
_entity_poly.pdbx_seq_one_letter_code
_entity_poly.pdbx_strand_id
1 'polypeptide(L)'
;RRVFSALHAAARKLLEAGVSCVVDATNLAEAYRKPLYDIAEERSAKLIVVEVTAPEDVVMARLSDPKTTPERLSEADAAVYQKMRRAWEEIGREHLVVDTSKPTGEAAAAVARAMEDP
;
A
#
# COMPACT_ATOMS: atom_id res chain seq x y z
N ARG A 1 -10.92 -11.15 -6.84
CA ARG A 1 -11.43 -11.76 -5.58
C ARG A 1 -10.56 -12.93 -5.12
N ARG A 2 -10.23 -13.86 -6.01
CA ARG A 2 -9.35 -14.98 -5.67
C ARG A 2 -7.98 -14.54 -5.21
N VAL A 3 -7.46 -13.49 -5.84
CA VAL A 3 -6.16 -12.93 -5.49
C VAL A 3 -6.18 -12.38 -4.07
N PHE A 4 -7.22 -11.65 -3.71
CA PHE A 4 -7.34 -11.10 -2.35
C PHE A 4 -7.54 -12.20 -1.31
N SER A 5 -8.34 -13.21 -1.60
CA SER A 5 -8.52 -14.34 -0.69
C SER A 5 -7.22 -15.09 -0.45
N ALA A 6 -6.43 -15.30 -1.51
CA ALA A 6 -5.12 -15.95 -1.39
C ALA A 6 -4.14 -15.09 -0.61
N LEU A 7 -4.17 -13.77 -0.81
CA LEU A 7 -3.34 -12.82 -0.09
C LEU A 7 -3.66 -12.86 1.42
N HIS A 8 -4.94 -12.83 1.76
CA HIS A 8 -5.39 -12.88 3.15
C HIS A 8 -4.98 -14.20 3.81
N ALA A 9 -5.15 -15.31 3.12
CA ALA A 9 -4.76 -16.62 3.63
C ALA A 9 -3.25 -16.71 3.86
N ALA A 10 -2.46 -16.16 2.95
CA ALA A 10 -1.01 -16.13 3.09
C ALA A 10 -0.58 -15.28 4.28
N ALA A 11 -1.20 -14.12 4.46
CA ALA A 11 -0.91 -13.24 5.60
C ALA A 11 -1.20 -13.94 6.93
N ARG A 12 -2.34 -14.63 7.02
CA ARG A 12 -2.69 -15.40 8.22
C ARG A 12 -1.64 -16.45 8.53
N LYS A 13 -1.23 -17.22 7.53
CA LYS A 13 -0.23 -18.28 7.72
C LYS A 13 1.12 -17.75 8.17
N LEU A 14 1.56 -16.64 7.59
CA LEU A 14 2.82 -16.02 7.97
C LEU A 14 2.78 -15.54 9.41
N LEU A 15 1.72 -14.87 9.81
CA LEU A 15 1.57 -14.38 11.18
C LEU A 15 1.46 -15.54 12.17
N GLU A 16 0.76 -16.62 11.82
CA GLU A 16 0.71 -17.82 12.65
C GLU A 16 2.09 -18.42 12.88
N ALA A 17 2.95 -18.34 11.88
CA ALA A 17 4.32 -18.84 11.98
C ALA A 17 5.27 -17.85 12.66
N GLY A 18 4.77 -16.71 13.12
CA GLY A 18 5.59 -15.68 13.77
C GLY A 18 6.40 -14.85 12.79
N VAL A 19 6.00 -14.83 11.53
CA VAL A 19 6.72 -14.10 10.47
C VAL A 19 6.00 -12.79 10.17
N SER A 20 6.74 -11.68 10.23
CA SER A 20 6.23 -10.38 9.80
C SER A 20 6.06 -10.35 8.29
N CYS A 21 5.04 -9.65 7.82
CA CYS A 21 4.82 -9.53 6.38
C CYS A 21 4.41 -8.11 6.00
N VAL A 22 4.66 -7.78 4.74
CA VAL A 22 4.25 -6.50 4.14
C VAL A 22 3.23 -6.81 3.05
N VAL A 23 2.08 -6.17 3.13
CA VAL A 23 1.05 -6.29 2.11
C VAL A 23 1.10 -5.06 1.23
N ASP A 24 1.54 -5.24 0.00
CA ASP A 24 1.64 -4.17 -0.99
C ASP A 24 0.48 -4.31 -1.98
N ALA A 25 -0.49 -3.42 -1.88
CA ALA A 25 -1.68 -3.43 -2.73
C ALA A 25 -2.28 -2.02 -2.76
N THR A 26 -3.20 -1.77 -3.69
CA THR A 26 -3.81 -0.46 -3.83
C THR A 26 -4.68 -0.07 -2.64
N ASN A 27 -5.42 -1.03 -2.09
CA ASN A 27 -6.24 -0.83 -0.86
C ASN A 27 -7.00 0.50 -0.86
N LEU A 28 -7.71 0.78 -1.93
CA LEU A 28 -8.32 2.09 -2.19
C LEU A 28 -9.43 2.48 -1.21
N ALA A 29 -10.11 1.52 -0.63
CA ALA A 29 -11.28 1.75 0.21
C ALA A 29 -11.18 0.96 1.51
N GLU A 30 -11.88 1.44 2.53
CA GLU A 30 -11.90 0.77 3.83
C GLU A 30 -12.43 -0.67 3.75
N ALA A 31 -13.34 -0.94 2.81
CA ALA A 31 -13.85 -2.30 2.61
C ALA A 31 -12.75 -3.29 2.21
N TYR A 32 -11.73 -2.83 1.49
CA TYR A 32 -10.59 -3.66 1.11
C TYR A 32 -9.54 -3.75 2.23
N ARG A 33 -9.45 -2.73 3.07
CA ARG A 33 -8.48 -2.66 4.16
C ARG A 33 -8.93 -3.44 5.40
N LYS A 34 -10.24 -3.43 5.66
CA LYS A 34 -10.81 -4.04 6.87
C LYS A 34 -10.41 -5.51 7.07
N PRO A 35 -10.44 -6.38 6.05
CA PRO A 35 -9.99 -7.77 6.24
C PRO A 35 -8.57 -7.89 6.75
N LEU A 36 -7.69 -6.98 6.33
CA LEU A 36 -6.29 -6.96 6.79
C LEU A 36 -6.19 -6.49 8.24
N TYR A 37 -6.98 -5.48 8.61
CA TYR A 37 -7.07 -5.02 10.00
C TYR A 37 -7.55 -6.15 10.90
N ASP A 38 -8.58 -6.86 10.46
CA ASP A 38 -9.16 -7.97 11.23
C ASP A 38 -8.15 -9.11 11.42
N ILE A 39 -7.37 -9.43 10.39
CA ILE A 39 -6.32 -10.46 10.48
C ILE A 39 -5.26 -10.06 11.50
N ALA A 40 -4.81 -8.81 11.48
CA ALA A 40 -3.82 -8.33 12.45
C ALA A 40 -4.38 -8.44 13.86
N GLU A 41 -5.61 -8.06 14.07
CA GLU A 41 -6.26 -8.15 15.39
C GLU A 41 -6.43 -9.59 15.83
N GLU A 42 -6.91 -10.48 14.96
CA GLU A 42 -7.08 -11.91 15.26
C GLU A 42 -5.77 -12.56 15.70
N ARG A 43 -4.67 -12.16 15.12
CA ARG A 43 -3.34 -12.73 15.37
C ARG A 43 -2.55 -11.94 16.40
N SER A 44 -3.13 -10.93 17.01
CA SER A 44 -2.45 -10.02 17.94
C SER A 44 -1.16 -9.47 17.34
N ALA A 45 -1.17 -9.20 16.05
CA ALA A 45 -0.03 -8.67 15.33
C ALA A 45 -0.06 -7.15 15.37
N LYS A 46 1.12 -6.54 15.45
CA LYS A 46 1.23 -5.10 15.33
C LYS A 46 0.95 -4.72 13.88
N LEU A 47 0.01 -3.81 13.69
CA LEU A 47 -0.37 -3.32 12.37
C LEU A 47 0.22 -1.94 12.14
N ILE A 48 0.97 -1.80 11.06
CA ILE A 48 1.49 -0.52 10.62
C ILE A 48 0.88 -0.24 9.25
N VAL A 49 0.10 0.83 9.17
CA VAL A 49 -0.53 1.25 7.93
C VAL A 49 0.28 2.39 7.35
N VAL A 50 0.66 2.26 6.09
CA VAL A 50 1.46 3.25 5.39
C VAL A 50 0.70 3.71 4.14
N GLU A 51 0.41 4.99 4.08
CA GLU A 51 -0.14 5.61 2.88
C GLU A 51 1.02 6.11 2.04
N VAL A 52 1.15 5.57 0.84
CA VAL A 52 2.18 5.99 -0.10
C VAL A 52 1.55 6.96 -1.09
N THR A 53 2.12 8.15 -1.20
CA THR A 53 1.53 9.23 -1.99
C THR A 53 2.59 9.93 -2.83
N ALA A 54 2.14 10.67 -3.83
CA ALA A 54 2.98 11.57 -4.61
C ALA A 54 2.08 12.65 -5.25
N PRO A 55 2.59 13.85 -5.51
CA PRO A 55 1.83 14.85 -6.25
C PRO A 55 1.42 14.34 -7.62
N GLU A 56 0.29 14.80 -8.11
CA GLU A 56 -0.26 14.33 -9.39
C GLU A 56 0.71 14.52 -10.56
N ASP A 57 1.38 15.67 -10.62
CA ASP A 57 2.35 15.96 -11.68
C ASP A 57 3.51 14.96 -11.68
N VAL A 58 3.96 14.54 -10.49
CA VAL A 58 5.02 13.54 -10.36
C VAL A 58 4.53 12.18 -10.84
N VAL A 59 3.31 11.79 -10.46
CA VAL A 59 2.73 10.52 -10.89
C VAL A 59 2.56 10.50 -12.40
N MET A 60 2.05 11.58 -12.98
CA MET A 60 1.85 11.69 -14.43
C MET A 60 3.18 11.61 -15.18
N ALA A 61 4.22 12.24 -14.65
CA ALA A 61 5.56 12.17 -15.24
C ALA A 61 6.10 10.74 -15.21
N ARG A 62 5.90 10.02 -14.11
CA ARG A 62 6.33 8.61 -13.98
C ARG A 62 5.59 7.70 -14.95
N LEU A 63 4.29 7.91 -15.11
CA LEU A 63 3.48 7.10 -16.03
C LEU A 63 3.86 7.35 -17.50
N SER A 64 4.40 8.52 -17.79
CA SER A 64 4.83 8.88 -19.14
C SER A 64 6.28 8.52 -19.44
N ASP A 65 7.05 8.11 -18.43
CA ASP A 65 8.47 7.82 -18.58
C ASP A 65 8.68 6.40 -19.12
N PRO A 66 9.31 6.25 -20.32
CA PRO A 66 9.55 4.92 -20.89
C PRO A 66 10.46 4.03 -20.03
N LYS A 67 11.27 4.63 -19.15
CA LYS A 67 12.18 3.87 -18.26
C LYS A 67 11.44 3.20 -17.13
N THR A 68 10.35 3.82 -16.65
CA THR A 68 9.59 3.31 -15.51
C THR A 68 8.29 2.64 -15.94
N THR A 69 7.80 2.97 -17.13
CA THR A 69 6.52 2.48 -17.65
C THR A 69 6.70 1.92 -19.05
N PRO A 70 6.28 0.70 -19.33
CA PRO A 70 6.31 0.17 -20.69
C PRO A 70 5.55 1.08 -21.66
N GLU A 71 6.08 1.26 -22.82
CA GLU A 71 5.61 2.22 -23.83
C GLU A 71 4.15 2.12 -24.22
N ARG A 72 3.53 0.98 -24.07
CA ARG A 72 2.12 0.73 -24.47
C ARG A 72 1.08 1.28 -23.50
N LEU A 73 1.49 1.92 -22.40
CA LEU A 73 0.59 2.16 -21.29
C LEU A 73 0.17 3.61 -21.05
N SER A 74 0.69 4.56 -21.78
CA SER A 74 0.61 5.98 -21.43
C SER A 74 -0.81 6.53 -21.14
N GLU A 75 -1.74 6.41 -22.09
CA GLU A 75 -3.07 6.99 -21.93
C GLU A 75 -3.96 6.15 -21.02
N ALA A 76 -3.89 4.84 -21.17
CA ALA A 76 -4.68 3.91 -20.37
C ALA A 76 -4.30 4.02 -18.89
N ASP A 77 -3.01 4.14 -18.59
CA ASP A 77 -2.53 4.26 -17.23
C ASP A 77 -2.93 5.57 -16.59
N ALA A 78 -2.91 6.66 -17.33
CA ALA A 78 -3.37 7.95 -16.83
C ALA A 78 -4.86 7.90 -16.48
N ALA A 79 -5.67 7.26 -17.33
CA ALA A 79 -7.10 7.11 -17.08
C ALA A 79 -7.36 6.24 -15.86
N VAL A 80 -6.63 5.13 -15.72
CA VAL A 80 -6.74 4.25 -14.56
C VAL A 80 -6.33 4.98 -13.29
N TYR A 81 -5.24 5.73 -13.31
CA TYR A 81 -4.79 6.52 -12.18
C TYR A 81 -5.88 7.50 -11.72
N GLN A 82 -6.48 8.24 -12.64
CA GLN A 82 -7.53 9.20 -12.31
C GLN A 82 -8.76 8.51 -11.71
N LYS A 83 -9.12 7.35 -12.25
CA LYS A 83 -10.22 6.55 -11.72
C LYS A 83 -9.94 6.07 -10.30
N MET A 84 -8.73 5.58 -10.05
CA MET A 84 -8.31 5.12 -8.73
C MET A 84 -8.27 6.28 -7.73
N ARG A 85 -7.80 7.43 -8.17
CA ARG A 85 -7.75 8.64 -7.33
C ARG A 85 -9.14 9.07 -6.88
N ARG A 86 -10.13 9.01 -7.78
CA ARG A 86 -11.52 9.32 -7.44
C ARG A 86 -12.14 8.27 -6.51
N ALA A 87 -11.69 7.03 -6.59
CA ALA A 87 -12.18 5.94 -5.75
C ALA A 87 -11.49 5.87 -4.38
N TRP A 88 -10.44 6.63 -4.17
CA TRP A 88 -9.68 6.64 -2.92
C TRP A 88 -10.54 7.08 -1.75
N GLU A 89 -10.54 6.30 -0.69
CA GLU A 89 -11.14 6.67 0.59
C GLU A 89 -10.05 6.96 1.61
N GLU A 90 -10.23 7.99 2.38
CA GLU A 90 -9.27 8.34 3.44
C GLU A 90 -9.13 7.18 4.42
N ILE A 91 -7.91 7.03 4.93
CA ILE A 91 -7.62 6.01 5.94
C ILE A 91 -8.11 6.55 7.28
N GLY A 92 -9.10 5.88 7.85
CA GLY A 92 -9.80 6.33 9.05
C GLY A 92 -9.11 5.94 10.36
N ARG A 93 -7.83 5.65 10.33
CA ARG A 93 -7.07 5.27 11.53
C ARG A 93 -5.66 5.85 11.47
N GLU A 94 -4.93 5.75 12.56
CA GLU A 94 -3.55 6.19 12.61
C GLU A 94 -2.72 5.48 11.55
N HIS A 95 -1.93 6.25 10.81
CA HIS A 95 -1.09 5.70 9.75
C HIS A 95 0.08 6.65 9.46
N LEU A 96 1.10 6.10 8.81
CA LEU A 96 2.22 6.89 8.32
C LEU A 96 1.92 7.33 6.89
N VAL A 97 2.42 8.50 6.51
CA VAL A 97 2.29 9.00 5.14
C VAL A 97 3.69 9.16 4.55
N VAL A 98 3.91 8.57 3.40
CA VAL A 98 5.19 8.63 2.70
C VAL A 98 5.00 9.30 1.35
N ASP A 99 5.63 10.44 1.17
CA ASP A 99 5.64 11.16 -0.11
C ASP A 99 6.83 10.68 -0.92
N THR A 100 6.56 9.93 -1.99
CA THR A 100 7.60 9.32 -2.83
C THR A 100 8.23 10.28 -3.81
N SER A 101 7.78 11.54 -3.87
CA SER A 101 8.47 12.58 -4.66
C SER A 101 9.75 13.05 -3.97
N LYS A 102 9.92 12.68 -2.69
CA LYS A 102 11.08 13.01 -1.87
C LYS A 102 11.90 11.75 -1.62
N PRO A 103 13.17 11.87 -1.18
CA PRO A 103 13.94 10.68 -0.79
C PRO A 103 13.21 9.87 0.28
N THR A 104 13.15 8.56 0.10
CA THR A 104 12.34 7.67 0.96
C THR A 104 13.14 6.96 2.06
N GLY A 105 14.44 7.21 2.15
CA GLY A 105 15.29 6.52 3.13
C GLY A 105 14.86 6.72 4.58
N GLU A 106 14.52 7.94 4.96
CA GLU A 106 14.07 8.24 6.33
C GLU A 106 12.71 7.60 6.61
N ALA A 107 11.81 7.64 5.62
CA ALA A 107 10.49 7.03 5.74
C ALA A 107 10.60 5.51 5.90
N ALA A 108 11.43 4.87 5.09
CA ALA A 108 11.69 3.44 5.19
C ALA A 108 12.27 3.08 6.55
N ALA A 109 13.20 3.88 7.05
CA ALA A 109 13.79 3.68 8.38
C ALA A 109 12.73 3.83 9.48
N ALA A 110 11.81 4.80 9.34
CA ALA A 110 10.73 4.99 10.31
C ALA A 110 9.80 3.78 10.35
N VAL A 111 9.45 3.22 9.19
CA VAL A 111 8.62 2.01 9.12
C VAL A 111 9.36 0.83 9.76
N ALA A 112 10.62 0.65 9.45
CA ALA A 112 11.43 -0.43 10.03
C ALA A 112 11.49 -0.32 11.55
N ARG A 113 11.70 0.89 12.08
CA ARG A 113 11.69 1.12 13.54
C ARG A 113 10.33 0.79 14.15
N ALA A 114 9.26 1.19 13.49
CA ALA A 114 7.91 0.89 13.96
C ALA A 114 7.65 -0.63 14.01
N MET A 115 8.21 -1.39 13.08
CA MET A 115 8.08 -2.84 13.06
C MET A 115 8.86 -3.51 14.19
N GLU A 116 9.98 -2.93 14.61
CA GLU A 116 10.81 -3.46 15.69
C GLU A 116 10.25 -3.10 17.07
N ASP A 117 9.53 -2.02 17.17
CA ASP A 117 9.00 -1.51 18.42
C ASP A 117 7.83 -2.39 18.90
N PRO A 118 7.90 -2.97 20.11
CA PRO A 118 6.86 -3.86 20.60
C PRO A 118 5.50 -3.20 20.86
#